data_660d42262ec3bad189f5fe970f3d6ac3
#
_entry.id   660d42262ec3bad189f5fe970f3d6ac3
#
_cell.length_a   1.000
_cell.length_b   1.000
_cell.length_c   1.000
_cell.angle_alpha   90.00
_cell.angle_beta   90.00
_cell.angle_gamma   90.00
#
_symmetry.space_group_name_H-M   'P 1'
#
loop_
_entity.id
_entity.type
_entity.pdbx_description
1 polymer ?
#
loop_
_entity_poly.entity_id
_entity_poly.type
_entity_poly.pdbx_seq_one_letter_code
_entity_poly.pdbx_strand_id
1 'polypeptide(L)'
;MYKRQVYERNKPGDTFGWGVVFSDQTMENLIANDPVSAQKMNDELIHWDYIDTIVNGEVDRSGGHGFIGIGRKRLLQILYDRARELGVELNFESEVNTENLPAQFPDADVIVAADGLNSRVRNNDLEHFKCDIDMRPNRFVWLGTKQTFDDAFTFIWEKTEHGWLWVHAYQFDKDTSTFIVECDAQTYENFGFDSMSHEESAETCRKVFEQYLGGHELLTNSAHIRGSAWINFPRVLCHNWIKDNVVLIGDAAHTAHFSIGSGTKLALEDAISLADKLDTVADKKQALLDYQNEREIDALRLQSSARNSLTWFEQLDRYLKFDFKQFSYSLLTRSQRVSHENLRLRDQKWLEGMEKWFAENATGKKFDKPIAPMFVPYKLRAMELVNRMVVSPMSMYSAENGLPDDWHFVHYGALAKGGAALVYTEMTDVSADARITPGCTGLWNDEQQHAWARIVGFAHKHTNAKMAIQLGHAGPKGSTKKPWDSKMSDEPLDEGGWEIVSASAVPFADYSDTPKEISRDEMQSVLEDFVSATKRADAAGFDMVK
;
A
#
# COMPACT_ATOMS: atom_id res chain seq x y z
N MET A 1 36.44 -28.90 -1.57
CA MET A 1 36.59 -27.44 -1.68
C MET A 1 35.49 -26.97 -2.63
N TYR A 2 34.51 -26.23 -2.15
CA TYR A 2 33.43 -25.77 -3.00
C TYR A 2 33.98 -24.74 -3.99
N LYS A 3 33.77 -24.94 -5.30
CA LYS A 3 34.13 -23.99 -6.32
C LYS A 3 32.97 -22.98 -6.47
N ARG A 4 33.20 -21.68 -6.25
CA ARG A 4 32.21 -20.63 -6.37
C ARG A 4 32.68 -19.69 -7.45
N GLN A 5 31.79 -19.41 -8.41
CA GLN A 5 32.09 -18.57 -9.58
C GLN A 5 30.94 -17.57 -9.80
N VAL A 6 31.29 -16.36 -10.20
CA VAL A 6 30.34 -15.33 -10.63
C VAL A 6 30.69 -14.94 -12.06
N TYR A 7 29.67 -14.84 -12.90
CA TYR A 7 29.76 -14.35 -14.28
C TYR A 7 29.00 -13.05 -14.40
N GLU A 8 29.66 -12.00 -14.84
CA GLU A 8 29.10 -10.68 -15.06
C GLU A 8 29.44 -10.21 -16.49
N ARG A 9 28.42 -9.78 -17.25
CA ARG A 9 28.59 -9.33 -18.63
C ARG A 9 29.25 -7.98 -18.77
N ASN A 10 29.12 -7.12 -17.74
CA ASN A 10 29.65 -5.76 -17.71
C ASN A 10 31.08 -5.72 -17.15
N LYS A 11 31.74 -4.57 -17.29
CA LYS A 11 33.03 -4.29 -16.67
C LYS A 11 32.89 -4.10 -15.16
N PRO A 12 33.96 -4.34 -14.38
CA PRO A 12 33.98 -3.96 -12.98
C PRO A 12 33.61 -2.49 -12.79
N GLY A 13 32.62 -2.22 -11.97
CA GLY A 13 32.18 -0.87 -11.64
C GLY A 13 31.15 -0.23 -12.59
N ASP A 14 30.76 -0.91 -13.67
CA ASP A 14 29.61 -0.50 -14.46
C ASP A 14 28.33 -0.78 -13.65
N THR A 15 27.52 0.24 -13.45
CA THR A 15 26.26 0.11 -12.69
C THR A 15 25.25 1.14 -13.16
N PHE A 16 23.97 0.80 -13.05
CA PHE A 16 22.86 1.72 -13.29
C PHE A 16 22.47 2.41 -11.98
N GLY A 17 22.22 3.73 -12.04
CA GLY A 17 21.89 4.56 -10.89
C GLY A 17 23.13 5.00 -10.07
N TRP A 18 22.91 5.75 -8.99
CA TRP A 18 23.93 6.45 -8.24
C TRP A 18 24.07 5.92 -6.81
N GLY A 19 23.17 6.31 -5.93
CA GLY A 19 23.16 5.89 -4.54
C GLY A 19 22.21 4.73 -4.25
N VAL A 20 22.44 4.06 -3.14
CA VAL A 20 21.58 3.05 -2.56
C VAL A 20 21.20 3.48 -1.15
N VAL A 21 19.93 3.30 -0.79
CA VAL A 21 19.40 3.63 0.54
C VAL A 21 19.13 2.34 1.31
N PHE A 22 19.52 2.33 2.57
CA PHE A 22 19.25 1.24 3.50
C PHE A 22 18.55 1.76 4.76
N SER A 23 17.99 0.82 5.53
CA SER A 23 17.54 1.03 6.91
C SER A 23 18.53 0.40 7.89
N ASP A 24 18.48 0.82 9.15
CA ASP A 24 19.29 0.24 10.22
C ASP A 24 19.15 -1.28 10.31
N GLN A 25 17.93 -1.79 10.14
CA GLN A 25 17.68 -3.25 10.15
C GLN A 25 18.43 -3.99 9.04
N THR A 26 18.63 -3.36 7.87
CA THR A 26 19.42 -3.98 6.79
C THR A 26 20.88 -4.12 7.23
N MET A 27 21.41 -3.12 7.91
CA MET A 27 22.78 -3.16 8.45
C MET A 27 22.92 -4.19 9.56
N GLU A 28 21.94 -4.33 10.46
CA GLU A 28 21.92 -5.38 11.48
C GLU A 28 21.99 -6.78 10.85
N ASN A 29 21.20 -7.04 9.80
CA ASN A 29 21.24 -8.31 9.08
C ASN A 29 22.61 -8.55 8.42
N LEU A 30 23.23 -7.54 7.83
CA LEU A 30 24.56 -7.65 7.25
C LEU A 30 25.63 -7.90 8.32
N ILE A 31 25.59 -7.20 9.45
CA ILE A 31 26.51 -7.40 10.58
C ILE A 31 26.44 -8.84 11.10
N ALA A 32 25.23 -9.38 11.19
CA ALA A 32 25.02 -10.75 11.67
C ALA A 32 25.59 -11.82 10.71
N ASN A 33 25.58 -11.57 9.39
CA ASN A 33 25.93 -12.55 8.36
C ASN A 33 27.34 -12.35 7.75
N ASP A 34 27.78 -11.12 7.52
CA ASP A 34 29.14 -10.77 7.08
C ASP A 34 29.63 -9.48 7.75
N PRO A 35 30.12 -9.55 8.99
CA PRO A 35 30.56 -8.39 9.76
C PRO A 35 31.73 -7.65 9.09
N VAL A 36 32.52 -8.31 8.23
CA VAL A 36 33.64 -7.68 7.53
C VAL A 36 33.15 -6.70 6.47
N SER A 37 32.24 -7.13 5.60
CA SER A 37 31.63 -6.23 4.61
C SER A 37 30.78 -5.15 5.27
N ALA A 38 30.00 -5.53 6.28
CA ALA A 38 29.15 -4.59 7.02
C ALA A 38 29.97 -3.47 7.67
N GLN A 39 31.12 -3.76 8.28
CA GLN A 39 32.00 -2.73 8.84
C GLN A 39 32.54 -1.78 7.77
N LYS A 40 33.06 -2.34 6.64
CA LYS A 40 33.55 -1.53 5.53
C LYS A 40 32.46 -0.63 4.92
N MET A 41 31.22 -1.11 4.86
CA MET A 41 30.07 -0.30 4.43
C MET A 41 29.78 0.79 5.45
N ASN A 42 29.70 0.45 6.73
CA ASN A 42 29.38 1.38 7.82
C ASN A 42 30.35 2.57 7.91
N ASP A 43 31.62 2.34 7.61
CA ASP A 43 32.66 3.37 7.61
C ASP A 43 32.47 4.43 6.50
N GLU A 44 31.62 4.14 5.51
CA GLU A 44 31.39 4.99 4.34
C GLU A 44 29.94 5.45 4.18
N LEU A 45 29.04 5.02 5.09
CA LEU A 45 27.63 5.41 5.04
C LEU A 45 27.46 6.91 5.30
N ILE A 46 26.59 7.52 4.53
CA ILE A 46 26.02 8.84 4.83
C ILE A 46 24.70 8.62 5.57
N HIS A 47 24.52 9.30 6.69
CA HIS A 47 23.33 9.24 7.53
C HIS A 47 22.50 10.50 7.35
N TRP A 48 21.17 10.36 7.28
CA TRP A 48 20.24 11.48 7.37
C TRP A 48 18.96 11.07 8.09
N ASP A 49 18.41 12.01 8.83
CA ASP A 49 17.28 11.75 9.75
C ASP A 49 15.97 12.37 9.28
N TYR A 50 16.05 13.33 8.36
CA TYR A 50 14.89 14.11 7.94
C TYR A 50 14.34 13.64 6.60
N ILE A 51 13.03 13.89 6.42
CA ILE A 51 12.39 13.94 5.10
C ILE A 51 11.92 15.37 4.87
N ASP A 52 12.38 15.96 3.77
CA ASP A 52 11.89 17.24 3.28
C ASP A 52 10.84 17.01 2.19
N THR A 53 9.70 17.63 2.35
CA THR A 53 8.64 17.74 1.35
C THR A 53 8.62 19.16 0.82
N ILE A 54 8.86 19.34 -0.46
CA ILE A 54 8.94 20.66 -1.11
C ILE A 54 7.94 20.71 -2.26
N VAL A 55 7.01 21.66 -2.23
CA VAL A 55 6.04 21.88 -3.32
C VAL A 55 6.11 23.34 -3.74
N ASN A 56 6.54 23.62 -4.97
CA ASN A 56 6.72 24.97 -5.50
C ASN A 56 7.47 25.92 -4.53
N GLY A 57 8.50 25.43 -3.87
CA GLY A 57 9.34 26.17 -2.92
C GLY A 57 8.85 26.21 -1.46
N GLU A 58 7.64 25.78 -1.16
CA GLU A 58 7.18 25.62 0.23
C GLU A 58 7.74 24.34 0.82
N VAL A 59 8.34 24.39 2.03
CA VAL A 59 9.06 23.28 2.66
C VAL A 59 8.39 22.85 3.95
N ASP A 60 8.16 21.53 4.10
CA ASP A 60 7.80 20.88 5.35
C ASP A 60 8.83 19.80 5.68
N ARG A 61 9.38 19.80 6.90
CA ARG A 61 10.44 18.90 7.35
C ARG A 61 9.96 18.05 8.51
N SER A 62 10.08 16.71 8.37
CA SER A 62 9.81 15.74 9.43
C SER A 62 11.06 14.94 9.77
N GLY A 63 11.31 14.70 11.07
CA GLY A 63 12.49 14.00 11.58
C GLY A 63 12.26 12.55 12.00
N GLY A 64 13.31 11.92 12.54
CA GLY A 64 13.27 10.58 13.12
C GLY A 64 13.10 9.45 12.11
N HIS A 65 13.48 9.64 10.85
CA HIS A 65 13.28 8.65 9.80
C HIS A 65 14.44 7.64 9.67
N GLY A 66 15.67 8.02 10.05
CA GLY A 66 16.82 7.13 10.17
C GLY A 66 17.18 6.42 8.87
N PHE A 67 17.65 7.17 7.87
CA PHE A 67 18.11 6.59 6.61
C PHE A 67 19.63 6.59 6.53
N ILE A 68 20.16 5.62 5.78
CA ILE A 68 21.58 5.52 5.45
C ILE A 68 21.75 5.30 3.97
N GLY A 69 22.79 5.88 3.39
CA GLY A 69 23.08 5.78 1.97
C GLY A 69 24.55 5.50 1.69
N ILE A 70 24.79 4.81 0.57
CA ILE A 70 26.13 4.53 0.05
C ILE A 70 26.11 4.60 -1.48
N GLY A 71 27.20 5.01 -2.08
CA GLY A 71 27.36 4.94 -3.54
C GLY A 71 27.29 3.50 -4.04
N ARG A 72 26.46 3.23 -5.05
CA ARG A 72 26.29 1.87 -5.60
C ARG A 72 27.60 1.25 -6.08
N LYS A 73 28.43 2.04 -6.74
CA LYS A 73 29.78 1.63 -7.18
C LYS A 73 30.63 1.16 -6.01
N ARG A 74 30.58 1.89 -4.91
CA ARG A 74 31.36 1.60 -3.72
C ARG A 74 30.85 0.34 -3.00
N LEU A 75 29.55 0.19 -2.88
CA LEU A 75 28.91 -1.03 -2.37
C LEU A 75 29.38 -2.26 -3.15
N LEU A 76 29.32 -2.22 -4.49
CA LEU A 76 29.76 -3.33 -5.33
C LEU A 76 31.25 -3.62 -5.16
N GLN A 77 32.11 -2.60 -5.05
CA GLN A 77 33.55 -2.77 -4.83
C GLN A 77 33.82 -3.51 -3.51
N ILE A 78 33.16 -3.12 -2.42
CA ILE A 78 33.28 -3.79 -1.11
C ILE A 78 32.91 -5.27 -1.24
N LEU A 79 31.80 -5.58 -1.92
CA LEU A 79 31.33 -6.95 -2.12
C LEU A 79 32.27 -7.75 -3.04
N TYR A 80 32.80 -7.17 -4.10
CA TYR A 80 33.79 -7.84 -4.98
C TYR A 80 35.08 -8.15 -4.24
N ASP A 81 35.59 -7.24 -3.45
CA ASP A 81 36.81 -7.46 -2.67
C ASP A 81 36.59 -8.56 -1.63
N ARG A 82 35.43 -8.55 -0.99
CA ARG A 82 35.05 -9.61 -0.05
C ARG A 82 34.92 -10.98 -0.72
N ALA A 83 34.29 -11.03 -1.89
CA ALA A 83 34.16 -12.27 -2.66
C ALA A 83 35.53 -12.86 -3.02
N ARG A 84 36.49 -12.01 -3.45
CA ARG A 84 37.87 -12.44 -3.73
C ARG A 84 38.59 -12.95 -2.48
N GLU A 85 38.46 -12.23 -1.34
CA GLU A 85 39.01 -12.68 -0.04
C GLU A 85 38.51 -14.08 0.35
N LEU A 86 37.24 -14.38 0.00
CA LEU A 86 36.62 -15.68 0.25
C LEU A 86 36.90 -16.73 -0.84
N GLY A 87 37.76 -16.42 -1.82
CA GLY A 87 38.16 -17.35 -2.89
C GLY A 87 37.08 -17.56 -3.96
N VAL A 88 36.15 -16.63 -4.14
CA VAL A 88 35.16 -16.65 -5.24
C VAL A 88 35.86 -16.16 -6.51
N GLU A 89 35.71 -16.90 -7.61
CA GLU A 89 36.18 -16.53 -8.93
C GLU A 89 35.19 -15.55 -9.57
N LEU A 90 35.66 -14.34 -9.91
CA LEU A 90 34.85 -13.29 -10.54
C LEU A 90 35.23 -13.15 -12.01
N ASN A 91 34.32 -13.49 -12.91
CA ASN A 91 34.47 -13.42 -14.36
C ASN A 91 33.65 -12.27 -14.91
N PHE A 92 34.31 -11.11 -15.14
CA PHE A 92 33.72 -9.93 -15.77
C PHE A 92 33.81 -9.99 -17.28
N GLU A 93 33.01 -9.18 -17.98
CA GLU A 93 32.90 -9.16 -19.46
C GLU A 93 32.59 -10.56 -20.01
N SER A 94 31.88 -11.36 -19.23
CA SER A 94 31.61 -12.78 -19.45
C SER A 94 30.10 -13.02 -19.51
N GLU A 95 29.52 -12.83 -20.69
CA GLU A 95 28.09 -13.05 -20.90
C GLU A 95 27.81 -14.56 -21.01
N VAL A 96 26.87 -15.05 -20.20
CA VAL A 96 26.44 -16.45 -20.20
C VAL A 96 25.21 -16.62 -21.10
N ASN A 97 25.20 -17.67 -21.93
CA ASN A 97 23.99 -18.06 -22.65
C ASN A 97 22.99 -18.69 -21.68
N THR A 98 21.78 -18.12 -21.58
CA THR A 98 20.78 -18.50 -20.58
C THR A 98 19.79 -19.58 -21.04
N GLU A 99 19.91 -20.10 -22.29
CA GLU A 99 18.95 -21.07 -22.84
C GLU A 99 19.02 -22.44 -22.17
N ASN A 100 20.22 -22.91 -21.83
CA ASN A 100 20.40 -24.21 -21.18
C ASN A 100 21.54 -24.15 -20.18
N LEU A 101 21.30 -23.54 -19.03
CA LEU A 101 22.29 -23.35 -17.99
C LEU A 101 22.81 -24.68 -17.38
N PRO A 102 21.96 -25.68 -17.07
CA PRO A 102 22.46 -26.95 -16.51
C PRO A 102 23.42 -27.68 -17.45
N ALA A 103 23.22 -27.60 -18.78
CA ALA A 103 24.14 -28.23 -19.73
C ALA A 103 25.46 -27.46 -19.89
N GLN A 104 25.49 -26.15 -19.68
CA GLN A 104 26.72 -25.36 -19.68
C GLN A 104 27.54 -25.51 -18.42
N PHE A 105 26.87 -25.77 -17.31
CA PHE A 105 27.49 -25.94 -15.99
C PHE A 105 27.10 -27.29 -15.34
N PRO A 106 27.49 -28.42 -15.97
CA PRO A 106 27.04 -29.74 -15.55
C PRO A 106 27.55 -30.14 -14.15
N ASP A 107 28.63 -29.51 -13.69
CA ASP A 107 29.22 -29.75 -12.38
C ASP A 107 28.69 -28.80 -11.27
N ALA A 108 27.74 -27.92 -11.63
CA ALA A 108 27.18 -26.99 -10.67
C ALA A 108 26.03 -27.64 -9.88
N ASP A 109 26.16 -27.68 -8.56
CA ASP A 109 25.11 -28.15 -7.65
C ASP A 109 23.90 -27.19 -7.70
N VAL A 110 24.16 -25.87 -7.76
CA VAL A 110 23.15 -24.81 -7.82
C VAL A 110 23.64 -23.70 -8.73
N ILE A 111 22.75 -23.20 -9.58
CA ILE A 111 22.95 -22.03 -10.45
C ILE A 111 22.04 -20.91 -9.99
N VAL A 112 22.61 -19.79 -9.54
CA VAL A 112 21.87 -18.64 -9.05
C VAL A 112 21.72 -17.62 -10.17
N ALA A 113 20.49 -17.40 -10.62
CA ALA A 113 20.17 -16.39 -11.62
C ALA A 113 19.89 -15.04 -10.91
N ALA A 114 20.92 -14.19 -10.89
CA ALA A 114 20.90 -12.84 -10.32
C ALA A 114 21.00 -11.78 -11.43
N ASP A 115 20.44 -12.07 -12.62
CA ASP A 115 20.56 -11.27 -13.84
C ASP A 115 19.58 -10.07 -13.92
N GLY A 116 18.94 -9.77 -12.79
CA GLY A 116 18.26 -8.50 -12.50
C GLY A 116 16.91 -8.34 -13.19
N LEU A 117 16.45 -7.09 -13.26
CA LEU A 117 15.13 -6.70 -13.74
C LEU A 117 14.77 -7.29 -15.12
N ASN A 118 15.72 -7.27 -16.03
CA ASN A 118 15.55 -7.79 -17.40
C ASN A 118 16.03 -9.24 -17.55
N SER A 119 15.89 -10.04 -16.50
CA SER A 119 16.38 -11.42 -16.43
C SER A 119 16.05 -12.21 -17.69
N ARG A 120 17.09 -12.68 -18.36
CA ARG A 120 16.93 -13.58 -19.52
C ARG A 120 16.58 -14.99 -19.07
N VAL A 121 17.11 -15.43 -17.93
CA VAL A 121 16.79 -16.75 -17.35
C VAL A 121 15.28 -16.84 -17.11
N ARG A 122 14.69 -15.85 -16.45
CA ARG A 122 13.25 -15.76 -16.24
C ARG A 122 12.48 -15.70 -17.57
N ASN A 123 12.89 -14.81 -18.46
CA ASN A 123 12.17 -14.55 -19.71
C ASN A 123 12.19 -15.73 -20.70
N ASN A 124 13.16 -16.65 -20.58
CA ASN A 124 13.19 -17.86 -21.37
C ASN A 124 12.08 -18.86 -21.01
N ASP A 125 11.46 -18.74 -19.83
CA ASP A 125 10.39 -19.65 -19.40
C ASP A 125 9.42 -18.97 -18.41
N LEU A 126 8.73 -17.94 -18.88
CA LEU A 126 7.77 -17.15 -18.09
C LEU A 126 6.62 -18.01 -17.54
N GLU A 127 6.22 -19.06 -18.30
CA GLU A 127 5.14 -19.96 -17.90
C GLU A 127 5.57 -20.81 -16.69
N HIS A 128 6.77 -21.39 -16.71
CA HIS A 128 7.31 -22.17 -15.61
C HIS A 128 7.47 -21.33 -14.34
N PHE A 129 8.05 -20.13 -14.47
CA PHE A 129 8.24 -19.22 -13.33
C PHE A 129 6.95 -18.52 -12.90
N LYS A 130 5.84 -18.70 -13.64
CA LYS A 130 4.52 -18.09 -13.36
C LYS A 130 4.64 -16.60 -13.07
N CYS A 131 5.27 -15.88 -14.00
CA CYS A 131 5.59 -14.48 -13.82
C CYS A 131 4.40 -13.57 -14.11
N ASP A 132 4.10 -12.70 -13.16
CA ASP A 132 3.22 -11.54 -13.30
C ASP A 132 4.10 -10.28 -13.48
N ILE A 133 4.07 -9.70 -14.68
CA ILE A 133 4.85 -8.52 -15.04
C ILE A 133 3.88 -7.39 -15.40
N ASP A 134 3.90 -6.32 -14.61
CA ASP A 134 3.02 -5.15 -14.76
C ASP A 134 3.88 -3.89 -14.99
N MET A 135 3.81 -3.35 -16.22
CA MET A 135 4.53 -2.14 -16.60
C MET A 135 3.81 -0.91 -16.09
N ARG A 136 4.45 -0.16 -15.19
CA ARG A 136 3.85 1.02 -14.58
C ARG A 136 3.90 2.24 -15.52
N PRO A 137 2.87 3.12 -15.46
CA PRO A 137 2.73 4.20 -16.46
C PRO A 137 3.73 5.35 -16.30
N ASN A 138 4.13 5.67 -15.05
CA ASN A 138 5.06 6.77 -14.82
C ASN A 138 6.42 6.54 -15.45
N ARG A 139 7.06 7.63 -15.83
CA ARG A 139 8.42 7.65 -16.38
C ARG A 139 9.37 8.27 -15.38
N PHE A 140 10.56 7.73 -15.27
CA PHE A 140 11.61 8.32 -14.45
C PHE A 140 12.97 8.28 -15.13
N VAL A 141 13.83 9.24 -14.74
CA VAL A 141 15.24 9.29 -15.14
C VAL A 141 16.10 9.37 -13.88
N TRP A 142 17.18 8.59 -13.85
CA TRP A 142 18.07 8.51 -12.70
C TRP A 142 19.32 9.37 -12.93
N LEU A 143 19.33 10.54 -12.33
CA LEU A 143 20.41 11.52 -12.42
C LEU A 143 21.19 11.60 -11.11
N GLY A 144 22.34 12.26 -11.16
CA GLY A 144 23.14 12.64 -10.01
C GLY A 144 23.38 14.16 -10.00
N THR A 145 23.86 14.70 -8.89
CA THR A 145 24.26 16.11 -8.78
C THR A 145 25.30 16.28 -7.68
N LYS A 146 26.12 17.35 -7.80
CA LYS A 146 27.03 17.80 -6.73
C LYS A 146 26.32 18.65 -5.66
N GLN A 147 25.04 19.00 -5.86
CA GLN A 147 24.22 19.55 -4.78
C GLN A 147 24.04 18.50 -3.70
N THR A 148 24.44 18.80 -2.48
CA THR A 148 24.15 17.97 -1.31
C THR A 148 22.79 18.36 -0.74
N PHE A 149 21.97 17.35 -0.43
CA PHE A 149 20.70 17.52 0.27
C PHE A 149 20.94 17.10 1.72
N ASP A 150 21.60 18.01 2.46
CA ASP A 150 22.14 17.73 3.78
C ASP A 150 21.05 17.27 4.76
N ASP A 151 21.34 16.18 5.47
CA ASP A 151 20.51 15.59 6.53
C ASP A 151 19.11 15.10 6.11
N ALA A 152 18.73 15.17 4.82
CA ALA A 152 17.37 14.86 4.41
C ALA A 152 17.27 13.95 3.17
N PHE A 153 16.28 13.08 3.19
CA PHE A 153 15.69 12.57 1.96
C PHE A 153 14.69 13.61 1.46
N THR A 154 14.97 14.22 0.32
CA THR A 154 14.21 15.37 -0.19
C THR A 154 13.31 14.97 -1.34
N PHE A 155 12.03 15.25 -1.19
CA PHE A 155 11.04 15.17 -2.26
C PHE A 155 10.68 16.57 -2.73
N ILE A 156 10.74 16.81 -4.06
CA ILE A 156 10.47 18.13 -4.66
C ILE A 156 9.40 17.97 -5.73
N TRP A 157 8.37 18.81 -5.73
CA TRP A 157 7.35 18.90 -6.79
C TRP A 157 7.37 20.29 -7.38
N GLU A 158 7.54 20.36 -8.71
CA GLU A 158 7.46 21.59 -9.48
C GLU A 158 6.38 21.51 -10.55
N LYS A 159 5.52 22.51 -10.55
CA LYS A 159 4.50 22.67 -11.58
C LYS A 159 5.07 23.48 -12.75
N THR A 160 4.97 22.92 -13.95
CA THR A 160 5.34 23.58 -15.19
C THR A 160 4.12 23.78 -16.09
N GLU A 161 4.29 24.46 -17.21
CA GLU A 161 3.26 24.56 -18.26
C GLU A 161 2.98 23.20 -18.94
N HIS A 162 3.92 22.25 -18.87
CA HIS A 162 3.81 20.91 -19.46
C HIS A 162 3.22 19.87 -18.52
N GLY A 163 3.13 20.18 -17.22
CA GLY A 163 2.66 19.25 -16.18
C GLY A 163 3.54 19.29 -14.93
N TRP A 164 3.42 18.27 -14.09
CA TRP A 164 4.20 18.15 -12.87
C TRP A 164 5.41 17.27 -13.06
N LEU A 165 6.58 17.77 -12.63
CA LEU A 165 7.76 16.94 -12.40
C LEU A 165 8.00 16.83 -10.90
N TRP A 166 8.46 15.67 -10.45
CA TRP A 166 8.88 15.51 -9.05
C TRP A 166 10.19 14.77 -8.92
N VAL A 167 10.82 14.97 -7.79
CA VAL A 167 12.18 14.50 -7.52
C VAL A 167 12.22 13.69 -6.24
N HIS A 168 13.07 12.65 -6.27
CA HIS A 168 13.56 11.93 -5.11
C HIS A 168 15.07 12.19 -5.02
N ALA A 169 15.50 13.03 -4.06
CA ALA A 169 16.90 13.38 -3.89
C ALA A 169 17.44 12.96 -2.53
N TYR A 170 18.65 12.44 -2.51
CA TYR A 170 19.36 12.07 -1.29
C TYR A 170 20.86 11.96 -1.53
N GLN A 171 21.65 12.37 -0.55
CA GLN A 171 23.10 12.28 -0.56
C GLN A 171 23.54 10.82 -0.37
N PHE A 172 24.59 10.37 -1.05
CA PHE A 172 25.13 9.01 -0.90
C PHE A 172 26.66 8.96 -0.74
N ASP A 173 27.33 10.06 -0.94
CA ASP A 173 28.73 10.26 -0.59
C ASP A 173 28.98 11.73 -0.15
N LYS A 174 30.24 12.08 0.07
CA LYS A 174 30.61 13.39 0.66
C LYS A 174 30.15 14.60 -0.14
N ASP A 175 30.04 14.47 -1.46
CA ASP A 175 29.84 15.60 -2.37
C ASP A 175 28.86 15.28 -3.52
N THR A 176 28.10 14.17 -3.43
CA THR A 176 27.23 13.75 -4.51
C THR A 176 25.90 13.23 -3.98
N SER A 177 24.83 13.63 -4.64
CA SER A 177 23.47 13.15 -4.38
C SER A 177 22.87 12.42 -5.59
N THR A 178 22.03 11.47 -5.32
CA THR A 178 21.07 10.94 -6.28
C THR A 178 19.99 12.00 -6.54
N PHE A 179 19.53 12.10 -7.79
CA PHE A 179 18.46 13.00 -8.20
C PHE A 179 17.58 12.31 -9.23
N ILE A 180 16.56 11.57 -8.74
CA ILE A 180 15.64 10.85 -9.62
C ILE A 180 14.49 11.79 -9.96
N VAL A 181 14.32 12.09 -11.24
CA VAL A 181 13.16 12.85 -11.73
C VAL A 181 12.11 11.89 -12.26
N GLU A 182 10.86 12.10 -11.86
CA GLU A 182 9.72 11.27 -12.25
C GLU A 182 8.56 12.16 -12.74
N CYS A 183 7.75 11.65 -13.66
CA CYS A 183 6.52 12.28 -14.12
C CYS A 183 5.51 11.23 -14.63
N ASP A 184 4.25 11.67 -14.78
CA ASP A 184 3.25 10.89 -15.49
C ASP A 184 3.49 10.85 -17.00
N ALA A 185 2.80 9.94 -17.69
CA ALA A 185 2.96 9.72 -19.13
C ALA A 185 2.61 10.97 -19.96
N GLN A 186 1.57 11.71 -19.56
CA GLN A 186 1.14 12.91 -20.30
C GLN A 186 2.16 14.06 -20.17
N THR A 187 2.71 14.26 -18.98
CA THR A 187 3.78 15.23 -18.73
C THR A 187 5.03 14.89 -19.53
N TYR A 188 5.39 13.58 -19.58
CA TYR A 188 6.50 13.10 -20.39
C TYR A 188 6.34 13.45 -21.87
N GLU A 189 5.16 13.21 -22.45
CA GLU A 189 4.82 13.52 -23.85
C GLU A 189 4.83 15.04 -24.10
N ASN A 190 4.23 15.82 -23.19
CA ASN A 190 4.15 17.27 -23.32
C ASN A 190 5.51 17.97 -23.33
N PHE A 191 6.50 17.42 -22.60
CA PHE A 191 7.88 17.88 -22.64
C PHE A 191 8.62 17.44 -23.92
N GLY A 192 8.16 16.38 -24.59
CA GLY A 192 8.86 15.77 -25.73
C GLY A 192 10.14 15.02 -25.34
N PHE A 193 10.20 14.47 -24.13
CA PHE A 193 11.38 13.74 -23.63
C PHE A 193 11.75 12.51 -24.43
N ASP A 194 10.83 11.96 -25.23
CA ASP A 194 11.06 10.83 -26.15
C ASP A 194 12.03 11.17 -27.30
N SER A 195 12.07 12.44 -27.70
CA SER A 195 12.92 12.95 -28.80
C SER A 195 14.22 13.59 -28.34
N MET A 196 14.43 13.77 -27.03
CA MET A 196 15.61 14.39 -26.45
C MET A 196 16.76 13.40 -26.26
N SER A 197 17.99 13.86 -26.45
CA SER A 197 19.19 13.14 -25.98
C SER A 197 19.20 13.07 -24.44
N HIS A 198 20.09 12.23 -23.89
CA HIS A 198 20.27 12.13 -22.44
C HIS A 198 20.69 13.48 -21.82
N GLU A 199 21.57 14.21 -22.52
CA GLU A 199 22.08 15.51 -22.08
C GLU A 199 21.01 16.60 -22.17
N GLU A 200 20.21 16.63 -23.25
CA GLU A 200 19.10 17.58 -23.41
C GLU A 200 18.03 17.35 -22.35
N SER A 201 17.71 16.09 -22.06
CA SER A 201 16.79 15.70 -21.01
C SER A 201 17.26 16.14 -19.62
N ALA A 202 18.55 15.91 -19.31
CA ALA A 202 19.15 16.33 -18.05
C ALA A 202 19.16 17.87 -17.91
N GLU A 203 19.48 18.60 -18.97
CA GLU A 203 19.48 20.07 -18.98
C GLU A 203 18.05 20.64 -18.85
N THR A 204 17.05 19.98 -19.44
CA THR A 204 15.65 20.36 -19.27
C THR A 204 15.21 20.19 -17.81
N CYS A 205 15.54 19.06 -17.19
CA CYS A 205 15.30 18.84 -15.77
C CYS A 205 16.06 19.85 -14.89
N ARG A 206 17.34 20.16 -15.23
CA ARG A 206 18.15 21.15 -14.51
C ARG A 206 17.47 22.52 -14.47
N LYS A 207 16.91 22.97 -15.60
CA LYS A 207 16.20 24.26 -15.68
C LYS A 207 14.96 24.29 -14.80
N VAL A 208 14.17 23.22 -14.79
CA VAL A 208 12.97 23.13 -13.94
C VAL A 208 13.32 23.19 -12.45
N PHE A 209 14.40 22.54 -12.04
CA PHE A 209 14.80 22.44 -10.64
C PHE A 209 15.98 23.35 -10.24
N GLU A 210 16.31 24.36 -11.06
CA GLU A 210 17.48 25.23 -10.89
C GLU A 210 17.60 25.83 -9.49
N GLN A 211 16.48 26.28 -8.91
CA GLN A 211 16.43 26.88 -7.57
C GLN A 211 16.88 25.93 -6.44
N TYR A 212 16.84 24.61 -6.66
CA TYR A 212 17.20 23.59 -5.67
C TYR A 212 18.60 23.01 -5.87
N LEU A 213 19.27 23.34 -6.96
CA LEU A 213 20.55 22.74 -7.36
C LEU A 213 21.77 23.56 -6.94
N GLY A 214 21.58 24.75 -6.33
CA GLY A 214 22.70 25.60 -5.87
C GLY A 214 23.72 25.96 -6.97
N GLY A 215 23.30 25.98 -8.23
CA GLY A 215 24.14 26.21 -9.39
C GLY A 215 24.90 24.99 -9.93
N HIS A 216 24.65 23.79 -9.36
CA HIS A 216 25.25 22.56 -9.83
C HIS A 216 24.50 21.94 -11.02
N GLU A 217 25.23 21.19 -11.84
CA GLU A 217 24.69 20.45 -12.98
C GLU A 217 24.01 19.15 -12.53
N LEU A 218 23.12 18.63 -13.41
CA LEU A 218 22.63 17.27 -13.32
C LEU A 218 23.54 16.34 -14.14
N LEU A 219 24.01 15.29 -13.50
CA LEU A 219 24.95 14.32 -14.04
C LEU A 219 24.20 13.09 -14.56
N THR A 220 24.64 12.56 -15.70
CA THR A 220 24.13 11.30 -16.25
C THR A 220 25.18 10.19 -16.10
N ASN A 221 24.74 8.96 -15.87
CA ASN A 221 25.58 7.76 -15.95
C ASN A 221 24.99 6.73 -16.91
N SER A 222 24.10 7.17 -17.79
CA SER A 222 23.32 6.33 -18.70
C SER A 222 23.92 6.17 -20.10
N ALA A 223 25.17 6.60 -20.32
CA ALA A 223 25.85 6.52 -21.63
C ALA A 223 25.90 5.10 -22.24
N HIS A 224 25.78 4.05 -21.43
CA HIS A 224 25.75 2.66 -21.85
C HIS A 224 24.31 2.16 -22.18
N ILE A 225 23.26 2.96 -21.89
CA ILE A 225 21.87 2.65 -22.17
C ILE A 225 21.54 3.08 -23.60
N ARG A 226 20.96 2.17 -24.38
CA ARG A 226 20.44 2.47 -25.71
C ARG A 226 19.01 2.99 -25.62
N GLY A 227 18.72 4.10 -26.31
CA GLY A 227 17.39 4.71 -26.33
C GLY A 227 17.21 5.84 -25.32
N SER A 228 16.00 6.12 -24.89
CA SER A 228 15.69 7.18 -23.94
C SER A 228 16.31 6.90 -22.56
N ALA A 229 16.80 7.96 -21.90
CA ALA A 229 17.22 7.89 -20.50
C ALA A 229 16.02 7.65 -19.53
N TRP A 230 14.82 7.99 -19.98
CA TRP A 230 13.58 7.79 -19.22
C TRP A 230 13.05 6.38 -19.39
N ILE A 231 12.74 5.73 -18.28
CA ILE A 231 12.26 4.36 -18.24
C ILE A 231 10.97 4.25 -17.43
N ASN A 232 10.16 3.24 -17.75
CA ASN A 232 9.06 2.81 -16.91
C ASN A 232 9.56 1.78 -15.90
N PHE A 233 8.90 1.69 -14.76
CA PHE A 233 9.18 0.67 -13.78
C PHE A 233 8.34 -0.58 -14.04
N PRO A 234 8.92 -1.74 -14.34
CA PRO A 234 8.19 -3.00 -14.37
C PRO A 234 8.09 -3.61 -12.97
N ARG A 235 6.87 -3.86 -12.51
CA ARG A 235 6.66 -4.70 -11.36
C ARG A 235 6.74 -6.16 -11.82
N VAL A 236 7.68 -6.89 -11.29
CA VAL A 236 7.87 -8.33 -11.54
C VAL A 236 7.52 -9.09 -10.27
N LEU A 237 6.74 -10.16 -10.41
CA LEU A 237 6.49 -11.16 -9.38
C LEU A 237 6.45 -12.53 -10.03
N CYS A 238 7.39 -13.40 -9.71
CA CYS A 238 7.35 -14.80 -10.06
C CYS A 238 6.78 -15.61 -8.88
N HIS A 239 5.89 -16.56 -9.15
CA HIS A 239 5.31 -17.46 -8.14
C HIS A 239 6.07 -18.80 -8.03
N ASN A 240 6.96 -19.06 -8.96
CA ASN A 240 7.90 -20.15 -8.91
C ASN A 240 9.29 -19.60 -9.23
N TRP A 241 10.26 -19.82 -8.33
CA TRP A 241 11.62 -19.28 -8.47
C TRP A 241 12.65 -20.32 -8.87
N ILE A 242 12.25 -21.59 -8.94
CA ILE A 242 13.15 -22.73 -9.08
C ILE A 242 12.82 -23.51 -10.34
N LYS A 243 13.85 -23.81 -11.14
CA LYS A 243 13.77 -24.72 -12.28
C LYS A 243 15.00 -25.64 -12.26
N ASP A 244 14.80 -26.95 -12.01
CA ASP A 244 15.88 -27.91 -11.82
C ASP A 244 16.83 -27.49 -10.70
N ASN A 245 18.10 -27.21 -11.00
CA ASN A 245 19.10 -26.64 -10.09
C ASN A 245 19.31 -25.13 -10.28
N VAL A 246 18.47 -24.46 -11.05
CA VAL A 246 18.49 -22.99 -11.27
C VAL A 246 17.52 -22.32 -10.33
N VAL A 247 17.94 -21.24 -9.63
CA VAL A 247 17.11 -20.45 -8.74
C VAL A 247 17.21 -18.96 -9.06
N LEU A 248 16.07 -18.27 -9.13
CA LEU A 248 16.01 -16.82 -9.30
C LEU A 248 16.20 -16.12 -7.95
N ILE A 249 16.88 -14.95 -7.95
CA ILE A 249 17.13 -14.13 -6.76
C ILE A 249 16.97 -12.62 -7.09
N GLY A 250 16.51 -11.86 -6.12
CA GLY A 250 16.38 -10.40 -6.24
C GLY A 250 15.47 -9.98 -7.39
N ASP A 251 15.86 -8.96 -8.15
CA ASP A 251 15.05 -8.41 -9.25
C ASP A 251 14.76 -9.40 -10.39
N ALA A 252 15.47 -10.52 -10.47
CA ALA A 252 15.13 -11.59 -11.40
C ALA A 252 13.84 -12.31 -10.99
N ALA A 253 13.58 -12.46 -9.69
CA ALA A 253 12.40 -13.12 -9.13
C ALA A 253 11.25 -12.12 -8.83
N HIS A 254 11.58 -10.98 -8.26
CA HIS A 254 10.61 -9.98 -7.80
C HIS A 254 11.24 -8.59 -7.71
N THR A 255 10.46 -7.55 -8.01
CA THR A 255 10.93 -6.17 -7.93
C THR A 255 10.14 -5.37 -6.90
N ALA A 256 10.77 -4.37 -6.29
CA ALA A 256 10.11 -3.37 -5.46
C ALA A 256 10.40 -1.98 -6.01
N HIS A 257 9.36 -1.15 -6.14
CA HIS A 257 9.52 0.21 -6.66
C HIS A 257 10.49 1.03 -5.80
N PHE A 258 11.33 1.82 -6.45
CA PHE A 258 12.41 2.61 -5.80
C PHE A 258 11.89 3.61 -4.77
N SER A 259 10.64 4.05 -4.85
CA SER A 259 10.03 5.05 -3.93
C SER A 259 9.99 4.65 -2.45
N ILE A 260 10.29 3.39 -2.12
CA ILE A 260 10.44 2.91 -0.73
C ILE A 260 11.87 2.45 -0.39
N GLY A 261 12.83 2.57 -1.33
CA GLY A 261 14.24 2.30 -1.11
C GLY A 261 14.59 0.84 -0.75
N SER A 262 13.82 -0.16 -1.20
CA SER A 262 13.93 -1.51 -0.66
C SER A 262 14.41 -2.59 -1.64
N GLY A 263 14.69 -2.28 -2.91
CA GLY A 263 15.10 -3.29 -3.89
C GLY A 263 16.42 -3.98 -3.52
N THR A 264 17.45 -3.21 -3.20
CA THR A 264 18.76 -3.76 -2.80
C THR A 264 18.67 -4.52 -1.47
N LYS A 265 17.86 -4.04 -0.52
CA LYS A 265 17.59 -4.75 0.75
C LYS A 265 17.03 -6.14 0.47
N LEU A 266 16.02 -6.27 -0.38
CA LEU A 266 15.42 -7.56 -0.74
C LEU A 266 16.45 -8.51 -1.35
N ALA A 267 17.27 -8.03 -2.30
CA ALA A 267 18.28 -8.85 -2.94
C ALA A 267 19.36 -9.36 -1.96
N LEU A 268 19.77 -8.53 -0.99
CA LEU A 268 20.70 -8.93 0.06
C LEU A 268 20.09 -9.97 1.01
N GLU A 269 18.85 -9.77 1.42
CA GLU A 269 18.14 -10.73 2.28
C GLU A 269 17.87 -12.06 1.58
N ASP A 270 17.58 -12.04 0.29
CA ASP A 270 17.45 -13.25 -0.53
C ASP A 270 18.78 -14.01 -0.57
N ALA A 271 19.90 -13.31 -0.77
CA ALA A 271 21.22 -13.93 -0.79
C ALA A 271 21.57 -14.56 0.57
N ILE A 272 21.25 -13.89 1.67
CA ILE A 272 21.47 -14.39 3.04
C ILE A 272 20.63 -15.64 3.28
N SER A 273 19.33 -15.60 2.97
CA SER A 273 18.43 -16.74 3.18
C SER A 273 18.81 -17.93 2.31
N LEU A 274 19.12 -17.71 1.02
CA LEU A 274 19.57 -18.79 0.13
C LEU A 274 20.84 -19.44 0.64
N ALA A 275 21.84 -18.66 1.08
CA ALA A 275 23.08 -19.17 1.63
C ALA A 275 22.86 -19.99 2.91
N ASP A 276 22.01 -19.52 3.81
CA ASP A 276 21.63 -20.22 5.04
C ASP A 276 20.98 -21.58 4.73
N LYS A 277 19.99 -21.62 3.83
CA LYS A 277 19.32 -22.87 3.46
C LYS A 277 20.28 -23.86 2.79
N LEU A 278 21.17 -23.39 1.92
CA LEU A 278 22.17 -24.23 1.26
C LEU A 278 23.22 -24.80 2.23
N ASP A 279 23.49 -24.12 3.35
CA ASP A 279 24.42 -24.57 4.38
C ASP A 279 23.75 -25.53 5.38
N THR A 280 22.50 -25.23 5.77
CA THR A 280 21.82 -25.94 6.86
C THR A 280 21.00 -27.16 6.40
N VAL A 281 20.52 -27.18 5.14
CA VAL A 281 19.70 -28.26 4.58
C VAL A 281 20.53 -29.15 3.65
N ALA A 282 20.64 -30.41 4.00
CA ALA A 282 21.50 -31.38 3.26
C ALA A 282 20.99 -31.63 1.83
N ASP A 283 19.66 -31.74 1.63
CA ASP A 283 19.06 -31.87 0.31
C ASP A 283 18.95 -30.50 -0.35
N LYS A 284 19.73 -30.30 -1.40
CA LYS A 284 19.78 -29.03 -2.12
C LYS A 284 18.44 -28.63 -2.74
N LYS A 285 17.66 -29.58 -3.22
CA LYS A 285 16.33 -29.31 -3.76
C LYS A 285 15.38 -28.79 -2.67
N GLN A 286 15.42 -29.42 -1.49
CA GLN A 286 14.65 -28.96 -0.34
C GLN A 286 15.14 -27.58 0.13
N ALA A 287 16.45 -27.33 0.14
CA ALA A 287 17.02 -26.03 0.49
C ALA A 287 16.48 -24.90 -0.41
N LEU A 288 16.39 -25.13 -1.72
CA LEU A 288 15.84 -24.15 -2.65
C LEU A 288 14.34 -23.91 -2.40
N LEU A 289 13.55 -24.94 -2.11
CA LEU A 289 12.13 -24.82 -1.77
C LEU A 289 11.93 -24.05 -0.46
N ASP A 290 12.73 -24.32 0.56
CA ASP A 290 12.67 -23.64 1.85
C ASP A 290 13.04 -22.15 1.71
N TYR A 291 14.04 -21.83 0.86
CA TYR A 291 14.39 -20.47 0.50
C TYR A 291 13.21 -19.73 -0.13
N GLN A 292 12.59 -20.30 -1.17
CA GLN A 292 11.45 -19.67 -1.83
C GLN A 292 10.29 -19.45 -0.86
N ASN A 293 9.90 -20.46 -0.09
CA ASN A 293 8.79 -20.39 0.86
C ASN A 293 8.98 -19.29 1.92
N GLU A 294 10.20 -19.11 2.40
CA GLU A 294 10.52 -18.05 3.37
C GLU A 294 10.47 -16.67 2.72
N ARG A 295 11.15 -16.51 1.58
CA ARG A 295 11.36 -15.19 0.97
C ARG A 295 10.15 -14.66 0.21
N GLU A 296 9.30 -15.53 -0.35
CA GLU A 296 8.10 -15.12 -1.07
C GLU A 296 7.16 -14.29 -0.18
N ILE A 297 6.99 -14.66 1.08
CA ILE A 297 6.14 -13.92 2.03
C ILE A 297 6.66 -12.51 2.25
N ASP A 298 7.97 -12.35 2.45
CA ASP A 298 8.58 -11.04 2.68
C ASP A 298 8.59 -10.19 1.41
N ALA A 299 8.85 -10.80 0.25
CA ALA A 299 8.74 -10.12 -1.03
C ALA A 299 7.32 -9.58 -1.27
N LEU A 300 6.27 -10.39 -1.03
CA LEU A 300 4.87 -9.98 -1.16
C LEU A 300 4.50 -8.84 -0.21
N ARG A 301 4.93 -8.90 1.06
CA ARG A 301 4.69 -7.84 2.05
C ARG A 301 5.32 -6.52 1.60
N LEU A 302 6.55 -6.59 1.10
CA LEU A 302 7.27 -5.40 0.66
C LEU A 302 6.69 -4.85 -0.65
N GLN A 303 6.35 -5.72 -1.61
CA GLN A 303 5.67 -5.32 -2.84
C GLN A 303 4.31 -4.66 -2.58
N SER A 304 3.55 -5.13 -1.59
CA SER A 304 2.29 -4.48 -1.18
C SER A 304 2.53 -3.03 -0.75
N SER A 305 3.55 -2.80 0.08
CA SER A 305 3.92 -1.45 0.54
C SER A 305 4.46 -0.57 -0.60
N ALA A 306 5.28 -1.15 -1.47
CA ALA A 306 5.81 -0.48 -2.67
C ALA A 306 4.68 -0.11 -3.64
N ARG A 307 3.69 -0.99 -3.81
CA ARG A 307 2.50 -0.74 -4.62
C ARG A 307 1.68 0.43 -4.09
N ASN A 308 1.44 0.48 -2.77
CA ASN A 308 0.72 1.60 -2.17
C ASN A 308 1.45 2.93 -2.43
N SER A 309 2.77 2.96 -2.21
CA SER A 309 3.60 4.14 -2.49
C SER A 309 3.56 4.53 -3.97
N LEU A 310 3.73 3.57 -4.87
CA LEU A 310 3.69 3.77 -6.32
C LEU A 310 2.34 4.33 -6.77
N THR A 311 1.23 3.71 -6.33
CA THR A 311 -0.12 4.17 -6.65
C THR A 311 -0.38 5.60 -6.16
N TRP A 312 0.24 6.00 -5.04
CA TRP A 312 0.17 7.38 -4.56
C TRP A 312 0.81 8.35 -5.56
N PHE A 313 2.00 8.05 -6.09
CA PHE A 313 2.64 8.87 -7.12
C PHE A 313 1.88 8.87 -8.46
N GLU A 314 1.32 7.74 -8.86
CA GLU A 314 0.50 7.63 -10.09
C GLU A 314 -0.84 8.38 -10.00
N GLN A 315 -1.33 8.62 -8.78
CA GLN A 315 -2.57 9.37 -8.53
C GLN A 315 -2.27 10.77 -7.96
N LEU A 316 -1.14 11.35 -8.31
CA LEU A 316 -0.65 12.61 -7.76
C LEU A 316 -1.67 13.75 -7.86
N ASP A 317 -2.44 13.86 -8.95
CA ASP A 317 -3.50 14.85 -9.15
C ASP A 317 -4.55 14.90 -8.02
N ARG A 318 -4.80 13.76 -7.38
CA ARG A 318 -5.68 13.67 -6.22
C ARG A 318 -5.07 14.37 -5.01
N TYR A 319 -3.78 14.17 -4.78
CA TYR A 319 -3.08 14.62 -3.59
C TYR A 319 -2.64 16.08 -3.70
N LEU A 320 -2.35 16.58 -4.89
CA LEU A 320 -2.03 17.99 -5.14
C LEU A 320 -3.21 18.95 -4.88
N LYS A 321 -4.42 18.43 -4.69
CA LYS A 321 -5.59 19.21 -4.26
C LYS A 321 -5.67 19.42 -2.76
N PHE A 322 -4.81 18.75 -2.01
CA PHE A 322 -4.74 18.88 -0.56
C PHE A 322 -4.05 20.18 -0.16
N ASP A 323 -4.34 20.68 1.04
CA ASP A 323 -3.48 21.62 1.72
C ASP A 323 -2.06 21.03 1.86
N PHE A 324 -1.05 21.90 1.80
CA PHE A 324 0.36 21.45 1.81
C PHE A 324 0.69 20.55 3.01
N LYS A 325 0.19 20.86 4.19
CA LYS A 325 0.38 20.00 5.37
C LYS A 325 -0.27 18.63 5.21
N GLN A 326 -1.48 18.58 4.68
CA GLN A 326 -2.15 17.30 4.39
C GLN A 326 -1.42 16.51 3.31
N PHE A 327 -0.87 17.19 2.30
CA PHE A 327 -0.03 16.58 1.27
C PHE A 327 1.21 15.93 1.88
N SER A 328 1.97 16.68 2.70
CA SER A 328 3.13 16.18 3.45
C SER A 328 2.79 14.95 4.29
N TYR A 329 1.73 15.01 5.07
CA TYR A 329 1.27 13.88 5.88
C TYR A 329 0.94 12.66 5.00
N SER A 330 0.23 12.86 3.88
CA SER A 330 -0.14 11.79 2.97
C SER A 330 1.08 11.15 2.28
N LEU A 331 2.12 11.95 1.97
CA LEU A 331 3.39 11.46 1.45
C LEU A 331 4.10 10.55 2.45
N LEU A 332 4.21 10.96 3.72
CA LEU A 332 4.90 10.19 4.76
C LEU A 332 4.20 8.86 5.07
N THR A 333 2.88 8.81 4.92
CA THR A 333 2.07 7.61 5.19
C THR A 333 1.72 6.79 3.93
N ARG A 334 2.14 7.20 2.74
CA ARG A 334 1.75 6.64 1.44
C ARG A 334 1.93 5.13 1.29
N SER A 335 2.95 4.58 1.90
CA SER A 335 3.25 3.14 1.84
C SER A 335 2.34 2.28 2.73
N GLN A 336 1.55 2.92 3.61
CA GLN A 336 0.74 2.29 4.66
C GLN A 336 1.54 1.45 5.69
N ARG A 337 2.88 1.52 5.64
CA ARG A 337 3.76 0.94 6.68
C ARG A 337 4.03 1.89 7.83
N VAL A 338 3.97 3.18 7.55
CA VAL A 338 4.15 4.23 8.55
C VAL A 338 2.77 4.72 8.96
N SER A 339 2.35 4.37 10.17
CA SER A 339 1.09 4.80 10.75
C SER A 339 1.21 6.18 11.39
N HIS A 340 0.07 6.75 11.79
CA HIS A 340 0.01 7.98 12.58
C HIS A 340 0.88 7.89 13.84
N GLU A 341 0.76 6.79 14.59
CA GLU A 341 1.54 6.59 15.82
C GLU A 341 3.03 6.29 15.55
N ASN A 342 3.38 5.68 14.42
CA ASN A 342 4.79 5.57 14.02
C ASN A 342 5.42 6.95 13.77
N LEU A 343 4.66 7.89 13.17
CA LEU A 343 5.13 9.28 13.02
C LEU A 343 5.29 9.97 14.38
N ARG A 344 4.42 9.71 15.35
CA ARG A 344 4.57 10.22 16.73
C ARG A 344 5.86 9.74 17.38
N LEU A 345 6.19 8.45 17.21
CA LEU A 345 7.43 7.89 17.74
C LEU A 345 8.69 8.47 17.08
N ARG A 346 8.57 8.87 15.82
CA ARG A 346 9.67 9.45 15.03
C ARG A 346 9.85 10.94 15.31
N ASP A 347 8.78 11.71 15.15
CA ASP A 347 8.77 13.16 15.33
C ASP A 347 7.47 13.60 16.02
N GLN A 348 7.46 13.53 17.34
CA GLN A 348 6.31 13.91 18.15
C GLN A 348 5.89 15.36 17.89
N LYS A 349 6.86 16.28 17.79
CA LYS A 349 6.57 17.70 17.62
C LYS A 349 5.93 18.00 16.27
N TRP A 350 6.43 17.38 15.24
CA TRP A 350 5.86 17.51 13.90
C TRP A 350 4.41 16.99 13.84
N LEU A 351 4.20 15.78 14.39
CA LEU A 351 2.86 15.18 14.42
C LEU A 351 1.86 15.97 15.25
N GLU A 352 2.25 16.45 16.43
CA GLU A 352 1.40 17.31 17.25
C GLU A 352 1.03 18.61 16.52
N GLY A 353 1.95 19.16 15.72
CA GLY A 353 1.69 20.29 14.83
C GLY A 353 0.65 19.96 13.76
N MET A 354 0.70 18.76 13.18
CA MET A 354 -0.26 18.27 12.20
C MET A 354 -1.64 18.02 12.82
N GLU A 355 -1.70 17.40 13.99
CA GLU A 355 -2.96 17.17 14.73
C GLU A 355 -3.65 18.50 15.08
N LYS A 356 -2.88 19.47 15.55
CA LYS A 356 -3.39 20.79 15.88
C LYS A 356 -3.92 21.51 14.63
N TRP A 357 -3.14 21.55 13.56
CA TRP A 357 -3.55 22.10 12.27
C TRP A 357 -4.85 21.45 11.76
N PHE A 358 -4.91 20.10 11.81
CA PHE A 358 -6.09 19.37 11.36
C PHE A 358 -7.34 19.74 12.17
N ALA A 359 -7.22 19.78 13.49
CA ALA A 359 -8.33 20.14 14.38
C ALA A 359 -8.82 21.58 14.15
N GLU A 360 -7.88 22.53 13.99
CA GLU A 360 -8.18 23.94 13.72
C GLU A 360 -8.86 24.11 12.35
N ASN A 361 -8.33 23.45 11.32
CA ASN A 361 -8.87 23.52 9.97
C ASN A 361 -10.27 22.87 9.85
N ALA A 362 -10.46 21.73 10.50
CA ALA A 362 -11.72 20.99 10.48
C ALA A 362 -12.86 21.68 11.26
N THR A 363 -12.53 22.47 12.29
CA THR A 363 -13.54 23.06 13.20
C THR A 363 -13.64 24.58 13.12
N GLY A 364 -12.64 25.24 12.54
CA GLY A 364 -12.50 26.71 12.59
C GLY A 364 -12.19 27.27 13.98
N LYS A 365 -11.85 26.41 14.97
CA LYS A 365 -11.54 26.78 16.35
C LYS A 365 -10.06 26.56 16.63
N LYS A 366 -9.45 27.41 17.44
CA LYS A 366 -8.09 27.21 17.94
C LYS A 366 -8.06 26.25 19.11
N PHE A 367 -7.01 25.45 19.19
CA PHE A 367 -6.79 24.50 20.28
C PHE A 367 -5.41 24.73 20.90
N ASP A 368 -5.34 24.69 22.23
CA ASP A 368 -4.08 24.84 22.97
C ASP A 368 -3.23 23.55 22.90
N LYS A 369 -3.90 22.41 22.80
CA LYS A 369 -3.28 21.08 22.75
C LYS A 369 -3.63 20.35 21.46
N PRO A 370 -2.74 19.46 20.97
CA PRO A 370 -3.07 18.60 19.84
C PRO A 370 -4.23 17.66 20.22
N ILE A 371 -5.04 17.34 19.20
CA ILE A 371 -6.16 16.41 19.32
C ILE A 371 -5.98 15.36 18.23
N ALA A 372 -5.92 14.08 18.63
CA ALA A 372 -5.85 13.00 17.66
C ALA A 372 -7.04 13.08 16.68
N PRO A 373 -6.84 12.90 15.37
CA PRO A 373 -7.84 13.16 14.34
C PRO A 373 -9.18 12.46 14.59
N MET A 374 -9.16 11.25 15.15
CA MET A 374 -10.38 10.49 15.47
C MET A 374 -11.28 11.19 16.51
N PHE A 375 -10.74 12.04 17.36
CA PHE A 375 -11.49 12.78 18.37
C PHE A 375 -11.88 14.20 17.95
N VAL A 376 -11.48 14.64 16.75
CA VAL A 376 -11.87 15.95 16.23
C VAL A 376 -13.34 15.93 15.82
N PRO A 377 -14.18 16.89 16.25
CA PRO A 377 -15.56 16.97 15.84
C PRO A 377 -15.74 17.00 14.31
N TYR A 378 -16.88 16.50 13.87
CA TYR A 378 -17.22 16.48 12.45
C TYR A 378 -18.65 16.97 12.23
N LYS A 379 -18.85 17.80 11.21
CA LYS A 379 -20.17 18.29 10.83
C LYS A 379 -20.62 17.64 9.53
N LEU A 380 -21.75 16.93 9.59
CA LEU A 380 -22.41 16.35 8.42
C LEU A 380 -23.73 17.05 8.19
N ARG A 381 -23.78 17.99 7.23
CA ARG A 381 -24.91 18.92 7.03
C ARG A 381 -25.21 19.68 8.33
N ALA A 382 -26.41 19.51 8.91
CA ALA A 382 -26.81 20.13 10.17
C ALA A 382 -26.41 19.31 11.42
N MET A 383 -26.05 18.03 11.25
CA MET A 383 -25.71 17.14 12.35
C MET A 383 -24.24 17.34 12.78
N GLU A 384 -24.03 17.59 14.06
CA GLU A 384 -22.70 17.69 14.66
C GLU A 384 -22.36 16.40 15.40
N LEU A 385 -21.21 15.82 15.05
CA LEU A 385 -20.63 14.65 15.69
C LEU A 385 -19.48 15.08 16.59
N VAL A 386 -19.47 14.62 17.84
CA VAL A 386 -18.44 14.99 18.83
C VAL A 386 -17.07 14.43 18.53
N ASN A 387 -17.00 13.43 17.68
CA ASN A 387 -15.76 12.81 17.20
C ASN A 387 -16.04 12.12 15.85
N ARG A 388 -15.06 11.39 15.29
CA ARG A 388 -15.16 10.73 13.98
C ARG A 388 -15.33 9.21 14.07
N MET A 389 -15.66 8.69 15.24
CA MET A 389 -15.92 7.26 15.43
C MET A 389 -17.36 6.95 15.07
N VAL A 390 -17.53 6.08 14.09
CA VAL A 390 -18.83 5.63 13.58
C VAL A 390 -18.90 4.12 13.71
N VAL A 391 -19.95 3.62 14.37
CA VAL A 391 -20.25 2.19 14.39
C VAL A 391 -21.05 1.85 13.14
N SER A 392 -20.48 1.00 12.29
CA SER A 392 -21.13 0.52 11.06
C SER A 392 -22.32 -0.40 11.37
N PRO A 393 -23.32 -0.49 10.47
CA PRO A 393 -24.39 -1.47 10.58
C PRO A 393 -23.85 -2.92 10.63
N MET A 394 -24.29 -3.69 11.61
CA MET A 394 -23.90 -5.11 11.79
C MET A 394 -25.11 -5.89 12.27
N SER A 395 -25.58 -6.85 11.47
CA SER A 395 -26.75 -7.67 11.78
C SER A 395 -26.43 -8.68 12.89
N MET A 396 -27.28 -8.72 13.91
CA MET A 396 -27.18 -9.64 15.05
C MET A 396 -28.13 -10.83 14.94
N TYR A 397 -29.17 -10.73 14.11
CA TYR A 397 -30.17 -11.75 13.91
C TYR A 397 -30.83 -12.27 15.21
N SER A 398 -31.04 -11.37 16.17
CA SER A 398 -31.54 -11.71 17.53
C SER A 398 -32.94 -11.22 17.80
N ALA A 399 -33.62 -10.61 16.83
CA ALA A 399 -34.98 -10.13 16.98
C ALA A 399 -36.00 -11.30 16.85
N GLU A 400 -37.15 -11.12 17.48
CA GLU A 400 -38.33 -11.95 17.28
C GLU A 400 -39.42 -11.13 16.58
N ASN A 401 -39.92 -11.61 15.43
CA ASN A 401 -40.93 -10.90 14.62
C ASN A 401 -40.56 -9.45 14.29
N GLY A 402 -39.25 -9.18 14.10
CA GLY A 402 -38.75 -7.85 13.81
C GLY A 402 -38.68 -6.90 15.00
N LEU A 403 -39.06 -7.35 16.21
CA LEU A 403 -39.09 -6.48 17.38
C LEU A 403 -37.71 -6.41 18.06
N PRO A 404 -37.08 -5.22 18.15
CA PRO A 404 -35.88 -5.06 18.96
C PRO A 404 -36.22 -5.11 20.44
N ASP A 405 -35.47 -5.89 21.20
CA ASP A 405 -35.70 -6.20 22.62
C ASP A 405 -34.58 -5.67 23.52
N ASP A 406 -34.44 -6.19 24.74
CA ASP A 406 -33.42 -5.83 25.70
C ASP A 406 -32.00 -6.17 25.23
N TRP A 407 -31.82 -7.20 24.39
CA TRP A 407 -30.52 -7.48 23.76
C TRP A 407 -30.03 -6.29 22.91
N HIS A 408 -30.91 -5.76 22.07
CA HIS A 408 -30.63 -4.61 21.21
C HIS A 408 -30.42 -3.35 22.05
N PHE A 409 -31.25 -3.16 23.10
CA PHE A 409 -31.09 -2.03 24.01
C PHE A 409 -29.71 -2.01 24.70
N VAL A 410 -29.27 -3.16 25.21
CA VAL A 410 -27.95 -3.29 25.87
C VAL A 410 -26.84 -3.08 24.86
N HIS A 411 -26.93 -3.67 23.67
CA HIS A 411 -25.93 -3.57 22.61
C HIS A 411 -25.73 -2.13 22.15
N TYR A 412 -26.77 -1.46 21.67
CA TYR A 412 -26.68 -0.08 21.19
C TYR A 412 -26.41 0.91 22.31
N GLY A 413 -26.95 0.68 23.49
CA GLY A 413 -26.65 1.47 24.67
C GLY A 413 -25.18 1.39 25.09
N ALA A 414 -24.56 0.21 24.99
CA ALA A 414 -23.14 0.04 25.26
C ALA A 414 -22.26 0.76 24.24
N LEU A 415 -22.57 0.67 22.95
CA LEU A 415 -21.86 1.36 21.87
C LEU A 415 -21.94 2.88 22.00
N ALA A 416 -23.13 3.41 22.29
CA ALA A 416 -23.32 4.85 22.53
C ALA A 416 -22.56 5.32 23.77
N LYS A 417 -22.60 4.58 24.89
CA LYS A 417 -21.81 4.86 26.11
C LYS A 417 -20.31 4.70 25.88
N GLY A 418 -19.90 3.85 24.95
CA GLY A 418 -18.50 3.66 24.58
C GLY A 418 -17.85 4.87 23.91
N GLY A 419 -18.62 5.90 23.56
CA GLY A 419 -18.12 7.17 23.06
C GLY A 419 -18.11 7.29 21.53
N ALA A 420 -18.70 6.37 20.77
CA ALA A 420 -18.93 6.56 19.35
C ALA A 420 -19.84 7.76 19.11
N ALA A 421 -19.47 8.63 18.15
CA ALA A 421 -20.29 9.81 17.84
C ALA A 421 -21.52 9.50 17.00
N LEU A 422 -21.47 8.42 16.21
CA LEU A 422 -22.60 7.95 15.41
C LEU A 422 -22.69 6.42 15.51
N VAL A 423 -23.85 5.91 15.85
CA VAL A 423 -24.11 4.47 15.95
C VAL A 423 -25.22 4.13 14.97
N TYR A 424 -24.88 3.28 13.97
CA TYR A 424 -25.89 2.69 13.09
C TYR A 424 -26.51 1.46 13.75
N THR A 425 -27.82 1.31 13.55
CA THR A 425 -28.45 0.04 13.79
C THR A 425 -28.04 -0.99 12.74
N GLU A 426 -28.21 -2.25 13.03
CA GLU A 426 -28.23 -3.29 12.01
C GLU A 426 -29.24 -2.99 10.91
N MET A 427 -29.15 -3.73 9.79
CA MET A 427 -30.17 -3.64 8.74
C MET A 427 -31.52 -3.91 9.36
N THR A 428 -32.40 -2.92 9.25
CA THR A 428 -33.75 -2.91 9.82
C THR A 428 -34.74 -2.92 8.66
N ASP A 429 -35.54 -3.98 8.57
CA ASP A 429 -36.31 -4.27 7.39
C ASP A 429 -37.63 -3.46 7.37
N VAL A 430 -38.01 -3.02 6.16
CA VAL A 430 -39.15 -2.13 5.95
C VAL A 430 -40.50 -2.86 5.94
N SER A 431 -40.46 -4.19 5.76
CA SER A 431 -41.65 -5.08 5.82
C SER A 431 -41.25 -6.48 6.34
N ALA A 432 -42.22 -7.32 6.67
CA ALA A 432 -41.97 -8.64 7.22
C ALA A 432 -41.28 -9.58 6.21
N ASP A 433 -41.58 -9.45 4.96
CA ASP A 433 -40.99 -10.20 3.83
C ASP A 433 -39.68 -9.60 3.31
N ALA A 434 -39.35 -8.40 3.76
CA ALA A 434 -38.05 -7.75 3.45
C ALA A 434 -36.88 -8.35 4.25
N ARG A 435 -37.09 -9.19 5.24
CA ARG A 435 -36.06 -9.72 6.14
C ARG A 435 -35.09 -10.68 5.44
N ILE A 436 -33.84 -10.67 5.88
CA ILE A 436 -32.84 -11.67 5.48
C ILE A 436 -33.20 -13.00 6.18
N THR A 437 -33.31 -12.94 7.51
CA THR A 437 -33.62 -14.11 8.36
C THR A 437 -34.80 -13.80 9.30
N PRO A 438 -35.41 -14.79 9.92
CA PRO A 438 -36.43 -14.56 10.96
C PRO A 438 -35.96 -13.70 12.13
N GLY A 439 -34.63 -13.61 12.34
CA GLY A 439 -34.00 -12.85 13.42
C GLY A 439 -33.67 -11.39 13.09
N CYS A 440 -34.02 -10.90 11.91
CA CYS A 440 -33.81 -9.51 11.57
C CYS A 440 -34.72 -8.56 12.32
N THR A 441 -34.26 -7.37 12.63
CA THR A 441 -35.09 -6.28 13.16
C THR A 441 -35.93 -5.64 12.05
N GLY A 442 -37.00 -5.00 12.43
CA GLY A 442 -37.91 -4.32 11.50
C GLY A 442 -38.39 -2.96 11.98
N LEU A 443 -39.03 -2.23 11.05
CA LEU A 443 -39.67 -0.95 11.35
C LEU A 443 -40.95 -0.76 10.50
N TRP A 444 -41.81 -1.78 10.45
CA TRP A 444 -43.06 -1.74 9.66
C TRP A 444 -44.32 -1.57 10.49
N ASN A 445 -44.23 -1.56 11.84
CA ASN A 445 -45.35 -1.34 12.74
C ASN A 445 -45.02 -0.41 13.91
N ASP A 446 -46.06 -0.06 14.70
CA ASP A 446 -45.92 0.91 15.79
C ASP A 446 -45.19 0.33 17.01
N GLU A 447 -45.31 -0.97 17.25
CA GLU A 447 -44.63 -1.65 18.35
C GLU A 447 -43.11 -1.59 18.16
N GLN A 448 -42.62 -1.88 16.95
CA GLN A 448 -41.22 -1.77 16.56
C GLN A 448 -40.75 -0.32 16.65
N GLN A 449 -41.54 0.65 16.21
CA GLN A 449 -41.23 2.07 16.35
C GLN A 449 -41.04 2.47 17.83
N HIS A 450 -41.91 2.04 18.72
CA HIS A 450 -41.77 2.33 20.15
C HIS A 450 -40.53 1.67 20.77
N ALA A 451 -40.22 0.43 20.38
CA ALA A 451 -39.03 -0.26 20.85
C ALA A 451 -37.73 0.46 20.40
N TRP A 452 -37.67 0.89 19.14
CA TRP A 452 -36.56 1.72 18.66
C TRP A 452 -36.49 3.07 19.35
N ALA A 453 -37.63 3.76 19.58
CA ALA A 453 -37.68 5.04 20.27
C ALA A 453 -37.12 4.95 21.70
N ARG A 454 -37.33 3.83 22.40
CA ARG A 454 -36.73 3.56 23.72
C ARG A 454 -35.20 3.54 23.65
N ILE A 455 -34.61 2.86 22.63
CA ILE A 455 -33.17 2.74 22.42
C ILE A 455 -32.56 4.08 22.08
N VAL A 456 -33.13 4.79 21.11
CA VAL A 456 -32.70 6.11 20.65
C VAL A 456 -32.79 7.13 21.81
N GLY A 457 -33.91 7.15 22.52
CA GLY A 457 -34.11 8.03 23.68
C GLY A 457 -33.11 7.80 24.80
N PHE A 458 -32.69 6.55 25.05
CA PHE A 458 -31.60 6.27 25.98
C PHE A 458 -30.27 6.85 25.52
N ALA A 459 -29.90 6.63 24.26
CA ALA A 459 -28.65 7.15 23.70
C ALA A 459 -28.59 8.67 23.80
N HIS A 460 -29.62 9.37 23.36
CA HIS A 460 -29.72 10.83 23.39
C HIS A 460 -29.72 11.40 24.81
N LYS A 461 -30.39 10.73 25.74
CA LYS A 461 -30.49 11.19 27.14
C LYS A 461 -29.18 11.08 27.91
N HIS A 462 -28.40 10.02 27.63
CA HIS A 462 -27.27 9.63 28.48
C HIS A 462 -25.90 9.76 27.81
N THR A 463 -25.84 10.04 26.49
CA THR A 463 -24.62 10.14 25.73
C THR A 463 -24.65 11.31 24.72
N ASN A 464 -23.55 11.56 24.04
CA ASN A 464 -23.48 12.49 22.91
C ASN A 464 -23.57 11.77 21.55
N ALA A 465 -23.86 10.48 21.55
CA ALA A 465 -23.95 9.70 20.33
C ALA A 465 -25.20 10.09 19.53
N LYS A 466 -25.05 10.18 18.21
CA LYS A 466 -26.12 10.24 17.24
C LYS A 466 -26.51 8.82 16.83
N MET A 467 -27.81 8.62 16.58
CA MET A 467 -28.35 7.31 16.20
C MET A 467 -28.81 7.35 14.76
N ALA A 468 -28.30 6.41 13.97
CA ALA A 468 -28.68 6.22 12.58
C ALA A 468 -29.32 4.83 12.38
N ILE A 469 -30.31 4.77 11.51
CA ILE A 469 -30.94 3.49 11.13
C ILE A 469 -30.60 3.13 9.69
N GLN A 470 -30.24 1.88 9.45
CA GLN A 470 -30.14 1.33 8.09
C GLN A 470 -31.45 0.62 7.74
N LEU A 471 -32.24 1.23 6.87
CA LEU A 471 -33.44 0.60 6.33
C LEU A 471 -33.06 -0.30 5.14
N GLY A 472 -33.70 -1.44 5.03
CA GLY A 472 -33.36 -2.40 4.00
C GLY A 472 -34.51 -3.30 3.56
N HIS A 473 -34.27 -3.94 2.42
CA HIS A 473 -35.07 -5.04 1.87
C HIS A 473 -34.10 -6.08 1.32
N ALA A 474 -34.15 -7.32 1.80
CA ALA A 474 -33.19 -8.36 1.46
C ALA A 474 -33.25 -8.81 -0.01
N GLY A 475 -34.41 -8.63 -0.66
CA GLY A 475 -34.59 -9.09 -2.05
C GLY A 475 -34.31 -10.59 -2.21
N PRO A 476 -33.47 -10.98 -3.19
CA PRO A 476 -33.20 -12.40 -3.46
C PRO A 476 -32.39 -13.11 -2.36
N LYS A 477 -31.91 -12.40 -1.34
CA LYS A 477 -31.20 -12.94 -0.17
C LYS A 477 -32.09 -13.09 1.06
N GLY A 478 -33.41 -12.89 0.90
CA GLY A 478 -34.39 -13.06 1.97
C GLY A 478 -34.72 -14.51 2.26
N SER A 479 -35.50 -14.75 3.34
CA SER A 479 -36.02 -16.07 3.73
C SER A 479 -34.95 -17.12 3.98
N THR A 480 -33.84 -16.72 4.63
CA THR A 480 -32.67 -17.57 4.88
C THR A 480 -32.51 -17.93 6.35
N LYS A 481 -31.74 -18.98 6.62
CA LYS A 481 -31.36 -19.40 7.98
C LYS A 481 -30.43 -18.35 8.60
N LYS A 482 -30.42 -18.28 9.94
CA LYS A 482 -29.42 -17.53 10.65
C LYS A 482 -28.04 -18.14 10.40
N PRO A 483 -26.93 -17.33 10.37
CA PRO A 483 -25.60 -17.84 10.02
C PRO A 483 -25.10 -19.04 10.85
N TRP A 484 -25.48 -19.12 12.11
CA TRP A 484 -25.10 -20.24 13.01
C TRP A 484 -25.97 -21.49 12.87
N ASP A 485 -27.12 -21.39 12.19
CA ASP A 485 -28.04 -22.52 11.90
C ASP A 485 -27.83 -23.06 10.48
N SER A 486 -26.91 -22.46 9.74
CA SER A 486 -26.62 -22.69 8.32
C SER A 486 -25.27 -23.36 8.10
N LYS A 487 -25.19 -24.19 7.05
CA LYS A 487 -23.92 -24.78 6.57
C LYS A 487 -23.25 -23.93 5.48
N MET A 488 -24.01 -23.08 4.83
CA MET A 488 -23.59 -22.21 3.74
C MET A 488 -24.10 -20.79 3.99
N SER A 489 -23.45 -19.78 3.41
CA SER A 489 -23.95 -18.41 3.50
C SER A 489 -25.33 -18.30 2.83
N ASP A 490 -26.26 -17.62 3.49
CA ASP A 490 -27.60 -17.33 2.95
C ASP A 490 -28.37 -18.61 2.49
N GLU A 491 -28.26 -19.70 3.24
CA GLU A 491 -28.98 -20.95 2.99
C GLU A 491 -30.49 -20.74 3.22
N PRO A 492 -31.39 -21.15 2.28
CA PRO A 492 -32.83 -21.00 2.44
C PRO A 492 -33.38 -21.69 3.70
N LEU A 493 -34.48 -21.17 4.24
CA LEU A 493 -35.20 -21.82 5.34
C LEU A 493 -35.81 -23.13 4.89
N ASP A 494 -35.68 -24.18 5.70
CA ASP A 494 -36.33 -25.48 5.43
C ASP A 494 -37.84 -25.40 5.61
N GLU A 495 -38.31 -24.63 6.60
CA GLU A 495 -39.74 -24.44 6.95
C GLU A 495 -39.97 -22.97 7.38
N GLY A 496 -41.18 -22.47 7.18
CA GLY A 496 -41.59 -21.13 7.63
C GLY A 496 -41.02 -19.99 6.81
N GLY A 497 -40.48 -20.28 5.64
CA GLY A 497 -40.01 -19.28 4.69
C GLY A 497 -41.16 -18.45 4.11
N TRP A 498 -40.79 -17.33 3.49
CA TRP A 498 -41.70 -16.40 2.80
C TRP A 498 -41.28 -16.21 1.36
N GLU A 499 -42.20 -15.77 0.51
CA GLU A 499 -41.89 -15.46 -0.90
C GLU A 499 -40.87 -14.32 -0.99
N ILE A 500 -39.78 -14.56 -1.71
CA ILE A 500 -38.75 -13.55 -1.98
C ILE A 500 -38.99 -12.93 -3.35
N VAL A 501 -38.66 -11.63 -3.48
CA VAL A 501 -38.85 -10.87 -4.70
C VAL A 501 -37.52 -10.27 -5.17
N SER A 502 -37.36 -10.12 -6.49
CA SER A 502 -36.21 -9.48 -7.09
C SER A 502 -36.60 -8.80 -8.41
N ALA A 503 -35.67 -8.01 -8.99
CA ALA A 503 -35.85 -7.40 -10.31
C ALA A 503 -35.98 -8.43 -11.45
N SER A 504 -35.54 -9.68 -11.23
CA SER A 504 -35.64 -10.80 -12.15
C SER A 504 -35.73 -12.12 -11.38
N ALA A 505 -36.33 -13.15 -11.98
CA ALA A 505 -36.44 -14.50 -11.40
C ALA A 505 -35.10 -15.27 -11.52
N VAL A 506 -34.02 -14.69 -10.99
CA VAL A 506 -32.67 -15.28 -10.98
C VAL A 506 -32.24 -15.52 -9.53
N PRO A 507 -31.92 -16.77 -9.13
CA PRO A 507 -31.49 -17.07 -7.77
C PRO A 507 -30.14 -16.39 -7.48
N PHE A 508 -29.91 -16.04 -6.20
CA PHE A 508 -28.67 -15.40 -5.75
C PHE A 508 -27.45 -16.34 -5.88
N ALA A 509 -27.65 -17.61 -5.60
CA ALA A 509 -26.67 -18.70 -5.77
C ALA A 509 -27.39 -19.97 -6.24
N ASP A 510 -26.65 -20.97 -6.72
CA ASP A 510 -27.21 -22.23 -7.25
C ASP A 510 -28.07 -22.98 -6.25
N TYR A 511 -27.87 -22.78 -4.95
CA TYR A 511 -28.61 -23.40 -3.85
C TYR A 511 -29.70 -22.48 -3.27
N SER A 512 -29.83 -21.25 -3.74
CA SER A 512 -30.83 -20.28 -3.25
C SER A 512 -32.18 -20.50 -3.91
N ASP A 513 -33.26 -20.13 -3.20
CA ASP A 513 -34.58 -20.07 -3.80
C ASP A 513 -34.63 -19.09 -4.96
N THR A 514 -35.43 -19.42 -5.99
CA THR A 514 -35.67 -18.54 -7.11
C THR A 514 -36.65 -17.44 -6.70
N PRO A 515 -36.25 -16.16 -6.71
CA PRO A 515 -37.16 -15.08 -6.37
C PRO A 515 -38.23 -14.89 -7.44
N LYS A 516 -39.38 -14.41 -7.05
CA LYS A 516 -40.42 -13.93 -7.96
C LYS A 516 -39.95 -12.62 -8.59
N GLU A 517 -40.10 -12.46 -9.91
CA GLU A 517 -39.92 -11.18 -10.57
C GLU A 517 -40.97 -10.19 -10.10
N ILE A 518 -40.52 -9.06 -9.54
CA ILE A 518 -41.40 -8.05 -8.93
C ILE A 518 -42.12 -7.24 -10.00
N SER A 519 -43.43 -7.12 -9.89
CA SER A 519 -44.27 -6.29 -10.74
C SER A 519 -44.12 -4.79 -10.42
N ARG A 520 -44.61 -3.92 -11.30
CA ARG A 520 -44.61 -2.46 -11.07
C ARG A 520 -45.41 -2.04 -9.86
N ASP A 521 -46.55 -2.71 -9.61
CA ASP A 521 -47.39 -2.42 -8.45
C ASP A 521 -46.72 -2.86 -7.14
N GLU A 522 -46.05 -4.01 -7.14
CA GLU A 522 -45.25 -4.46 -5.99
C GLU A 522 -44.03 -3.55 -5.74
N MET A 523 -43.36 -3.04 -6.80
CA MET A 523 -42.32 -2.03 -6.63
C MET A 523 -42.84 -0.76 -5.94
N GLN A 524 -44.08 -0.35 -6.29
CA GLN A 524 -44.73 0.79 -5.65
C GLN A 524 -45.03 0.50 -4.16
N SER A 525 -45.47 -0.72 -3.83
CA SER A 525 -45.67 -1.14 -2.43
C SER A 525 -44.35 -1.10 -1.63
N VAL A 526 -43.24 -1.64 -2.18
CA VAL A 526 -41.94 -1.59 -1.53
C VAL A 526 -41.49 -0.12 -1.31
N LEU A 527 -41.73 0.76 -2.27
CA LEU A 527 -41.45 2.19 -2.12
C LEU A 527 -42.24 2.80 -0.95
N GLU A 528 -43.54 2.46 -0.84
CA GLU A 528 -44.41 2.91 0.25
C GLU A 528 -43.96 2.37 1.62
N ASP A 529 -43.46 1.14 1.68
CA ASP A 529 -42.86 0.55 2.88
C ASP A 529 -41.63 1.33 3.33
N PHE A 530 -40.70 1.68 2.41
CA PHE A 530 -39.56 2.55 2.73
C PHE A 530 -39.99 3.93 3.21
N VAL A 531 -41.01 4.54 2.58
CA VAL A 531 -41.56 5.84 3.01
C VAL A 531 -42.16 5.74 4.40
N SER A 532 -42.93 4.66 4.68
CA SER A 532 -43.53 4.42 5.97
C SER A 532 -42.46 4.18 7.05
N ALA A 533 -41.50 3.32 6.79
CA ALA A 533 -40.37 3.06 7.70
C ALA A 533 -39.56 4.31 7.98
N THR A 534 -39.32 5.17 6.98
CA THR A 534 -38.61 6.45 7.15
C THR A 534 -39.39 7.40 8.08
N LYS A 535 -40.71 7.50 7.92
CA LYS A 535 -41.56 8.30 8.83
C LYS A 535 -41.53 7.75 10.26
N ARG A 536 -41.53 6.43 10.41
CA ARG A 536 -41.39 5.77 11.72
C ARG A 536 -40.02 6.01 12.35
N ALA A 537 -38.94 6.00 11.54
CA ALA A 537 -37.59 6.31 12.00
C ALA A 537 -37.49 7.76 12.54
N ASP A 538 -38.07 8.72 11.83
CA ASP A 538 -38.17 10.12 12.28
C ASP A 538 -38.96 10.22 13.59
N ALA A 539 -40.14 9.57 13.67
CA ALA A 539 -40.96 9.54 14.89
C ALA A 539 -40.28 8.82 16.07
N ALA A 540 -39.42 7.82 15.81
CA ALA A 540 -38.61 7.17 16.83
C ALA A 540 -37.40 8.02 17.28
N GLY A 541 -37.10 9.13 16.60
CA GLY A 541 -36.09 10.10 16.98
C GLY A 541 -34.69 9.83 16.41
N PHE A 542 -34.55 9.01 15.37
CA PHE A 542 -33.27 8.80 14.72
C PHE A 542 -32.76 10.10 14.07
N ASP A 543 -31.44 10.35 14.19
CA ASP A 543 -30.77 11.53 13.62
C ASP A 543 -30.48 11.35 12.12
N MET A 544 -30.45 10.12 11.62
CA MET A 544 -30.08 9.79 10.25
C MET A 544 -30.73 8.48 9.77
N VAL A 545 -31.10 8.44 8.49
CA VAL A 545 -31.56 7.25 7.77
C VAL A 545 -30.57 6.96 6.65
N LYS A 546 -30.23 5.67 6.48
CA LYS A 546 -29.39 5.15 5.40
C LYS A 546 -30.20 4.21 4.54
#